data_7cf4f2838112d7474bd27986e1cb7fa1
#
_entry.id   7cf4f2838112d7474bd27986e1cb7fa1
#
_cell.length_a   1.000
_cell.length_b   1.000
_cell.length_c   1.000
_cell.angle_alpha   90.00
_cell.angle_beta   90.00
_cell.angle_gamma   90.00
#
_symmetry.space_group_name_H-M   'P 1'
#
loop_
_entity.id
_entity.type
_entity.pdbx_description
1 polymer ?
#
loop_
_entity_poly.entity_id
_entity_poly.type
_entity_poly.pdbx_seq_one_letter_code
_entity_poly.pdbx_strand_id
1 'polypeptide(L)'
;MTYSCKVPSEEMLGPSIEEWICECRTDNNGRLGDIFVLANWLSTPVGQDSLIYPCEISLNLKPDFVVSDGHNVIGIEVTKFLAEQRARAAKIANVKRVFHCPTEFDFDSPARRNDDIRDMVGRAPPGLTGWRSIPEQLDLYKEKFENILTEKTRKAIAEATHSCSSFWLVIEDQHFLSPSELRLLNERLKGHLEHYWCSEPSFDRIYFSSIRHKEATLEFNKPL
;
A
#
# COMPACT_ATOMS: atom_id res chain seq x y z
N MET A 1 -11.69 4.19 21.44
CA MET A 1 -10.27 4.08 21.86
C MET A 1 -9.42 4.58 20.70
N THR A 2 -8.49 5.47 21.00
CA THR A 2 -7.52 5.93 19.99
C THR A 2 -6.34 4.97 20.06
N TYR A 3 -6.13 4.18 19.01
CA TYR A 3 -4.97 3.30 18.95
C TYR A 3 -3.77 4.12 18.49
N SER A 4 -2.76 4.23 19.32
CA SER A 4 -1.52 4.92 18.96
C SER A 4 -0.30 4.12 19.41
N CYS A 5 0.80 4.30 18.69
CA CYS A 5 2.10 3.69 18.91
C CYS A 5 3.12 4.80 19.14
N LYS A 6 3.78 4.83 20.29
CA LYS A 6 4.87 5.75 20.59
C LYS A 6 6.20 5.14 20.23
N VAL A 7 6.96 5.84 19.41
CA VAL A 7 8.28 5.41 18.93
C VAL A 7 9.33 6.41 19.41
N PRO A 8 10.06 6.08 20.49
CA PRO A 8 11.01 7.01 21.11
C PRO A 8 12.30 7.21 20.31
N SER A 9 12.71 6.22 19.52
CA SER A 9 13.90 6.27 18.67
C SER A 9 13.77 5.33 17.48
N GLU A 10 14.66 5.44 16.51
CA GLU A 10 14.71 4.58 15.33
C GLU A 10 14.87 3.09 15.70
N GLU A 11 15.73 2.76 16.65
CA GLU A 11 15.98 1.39 17.08
C GLU A 11 14.73 0.76 17.73
N MET A 12 13.84 1.58 18.28
CA MET A 12 12.59 1.15 18.90
C MET A 12 11.43 1.04 17.92
N LEU A 13 11.61 1.44 16.66
CA LEU A 13 10.51 1.42 15.67
C LEU A 13 9.94 0.01 15.50
N GLY A 14 10.78 -0.98 15.21
CA GLY A 14 10.36 -2.38 15.04
C GLY A 14 9.62 -2.93 16.27
N PRO A 15 10.24 -2.93 17.47
CA PRO A 15 9.59 -3.38 18.69
C PRO A 15 8.26 -2.68 18.99
N SER A 16 8.19 -1.35 18.84
CA SER A 16 6.96 -0.57 19.10
C SER A 16 5.83 -0.94 18.14
N ILE A 17 6.14 -1.15 16.86
CA ILE A 17 5.16 -1.58 15.85
C ILE A 17 4.67 -3.01 16.11
N GLU A 18 5.55 -3.92 16.50
CA GLU A 18 5.17 -5.30 16.84
C GLU A 18 4.23 -5.36 18.04
N GLU A 19 4.50 -4.58 19.10
CA GLU A 19 3.63 -4.47 20.26
C GLU A 19 2.25 -3.91 19.86
N TRP A 20 2.23 -2.83 19.07
CA TRP A 20 0.99 -2.24 18.57
C TRP A 20 0.16 -3.20 17.72
N ILE A 21 0.80 -3.99 16.85
CA ILE A 21 0.13 -5.04 16.06
C ILE A 21 -0.50 -6.09 17.01
N CYS A 22 0.20 -6.49 18.08
CA CYS A 22 -0.33 -7.45 19.04
C CYS A 22 -1.56 -6.90 19.77
N GLU A 23 -1.54 -5.65 20.19
CA GLU A 23 -2.69 -4.97 20.81
C GLU A 23 -3.89 -4.91 19.86
N CYS A 24 -3.67 -4.49 18.61
CA CYS A 24 -4.74 -4.41 17.62
C CYS A 24 -5.34 -5.76 17.23
N ARG A 25 -4.57 -6.85 17.32
CA ARG A 25 -5.07 -8.22 17.09
C ARG A 25 -5.99 -8.67 18.22
N THR A 26 -5.65 -8.40 19.47
CA THR A 26 -6.47 -8.79 20.63
C THR A 26 -7.82 -8.10 20.61
N ASP A 27 -7.86 -6.86 20.17
CA ASP A 27 -9.08 -6.05 20.13
C ASP A 27 -9.92 -6.28 18.86
N ASN A 28 -9.53 -7.23 17.99
CA ASN A 28 -10.20 -7.55 16.74
C ASN A 28 -10.41 -6.30 15.83
N ASN A 29 -9.41 -5.44 15.77
CA ASN A 29 -9.45 -4.19 15.00
C ASN A 29 -9.56 -4.48 13.51
N GLY A 30 -10.65 -4.00 12.88
CA GLY A 30 -10.89 -4.18 11.43
C GLY A 30 -9.85 -3.51 10.51
N ARG A 31 -9.01 -2.62 11.05
CA ARG A 31 -7.93 -1.90 10.34
C ARG A 31 -6.57 -2.60 10.38
N LEU A 32 -6.50 -3.82 10.93
CA LEU A 32 -5.25 -4.57 11.04
C LEU A 32 -4.52 -4.72 9.69
N GLY A 33 -5.27 -4.83 8.60
CA GLY A 33 -4.71 -4.89 7.25
C GLY A 33 -3.94 -3.64 6.82
N ASP A 34 -4.39 -2.46 7.26
CA ASP A 34 -3.75 -1.18 6.97
C ASP A 34 -2.51 -1.01 7.85
N ILE A 35 -2.59 -1.44 9.11
CA ILE A 35 -1.43 -1.45 10.04
C ILE A 35 -0.30 -2.32 9.48
N PHE A 36 -0.62 -3.48 8.87
CA PHE A 36 0.39 -4.32 8.24
C PHE A 36 1.05 -3.64 7.03
N VAL A 37 0.28 -2.92 6.20
CA VAL A 37 0.86 -2.16 5.07
C VAL A 37 1.84 -1.10 5.59
N LEU A 38 1.43 -0.34 6.59
CA LEU A 38 2.30 0.66 7.24
C LEU A 38 3.55 0.01 7.84
N ALA A 39 3.40 -1.07 8.61
CA ALA A 39 4.51 -1.79 9.25
C ALA A 39 5.50 -2.36 8.23
N ASN A 40 5.02 -2.91 7.13
CA ASN A 40 5.87 -3.42 6.05
C ASN A 40 6.69 -2.29 5.41
N TRP A 41 6.08 -1.13 5.15
CA TRP A 41 6.80 0.02 4.63
C TRP A 41 7.83 0.55 5.65
N LEU A 42 7.46 0.71 6.92
CA LEU A 42 8.37 1.15 8.00
C LEU A 42 9.53 0.17 8.25
N SER A 43 9.42 -1.08 7.79
CA SER A 43 10.51 -2.05 7.85
C SER A 43 11.50 -1.92 6.67
N THR A 44 11.26 -1.00 5.74
CA THR A 44 12.19 -0.68 4.64
C THR A 44 13.16 0.43 5.07
N PRO A 45 14.38 0.50 4.52
CA PRO A 45 15.29 1.62 4.82
C PRO A 45 14.64 2.98 4.56
N VAL A 46 13.98 3.14 3.42
CA VAL A 46 13.29 4.39 3.05
C VAL A 46 12.21 4.77 4.06
N GLY A 47 11.43 3.79 4.56
CA GLY A 47 10.39 4.04 5.55
C GLY A 47 10.97 4.48 6.89
N GLN A 48 12.06 3.85 7.34
CA GLN A 48 12.76 4.21 8.57
C GLN A 48 13.34 5.61 8.51
N ASP A 49 14.04 5.95 7.43
CA ASP A 49 14.68 7.24 7.21
C ASP A 49 13.67 8.38 7.00
N SER A 50 12.40 8.05 6.70
CA SER A 50 11.35 9.06 6.44
C SER A 50 10.76 9.67 7.70
N LEU A 51 10.89 9.03 8.87
CA LEU A 51 10.35 9.51 10.13
C LEU A 51 11.38 10.30 10.93
N ILE A 52 10.88 11.29 11.70
CA ILE A 52 11.67 12.04 12.68
C ILE A 52 11.28 11.52 14.07
N TYR A 53 12.28 11.18 14.88
CA TYR A 53 12.08 10.63 16.21
C TYR A 53 12.42 11.65 17.31
N PRO A 54 11.73 11.58 18.47
CA PRO A 54 10.61 10.68 18.78
C PRO A 54 9.33 11.02 18.03
N CYS A 55 8.50 10.02 17.73
CA CYS A 55 7.21 10.26 17.12
C CYS A 55 6.09 9.41 17.73
N GLU A 56 4.86 9.80 17.47
CA GLU A 56 3.66 9.03 17.79
C GLU A 56 2.89 8.75 16.50
N ILE A 57 2.55 7.50 16.26
CA ILE A 57 1.76 7.03 15.11
C ILE A 57 0.38 6.68 15.63
N SER A 58 -0.66 7.33 15.13
CA SER A 58 -2.05 7.11 15.54
C SER A 58 -2.90 6.62 14.38
N LEU A 59 -3.77 5.64 14.65
CA LEU A 59 -4.80 5.22 13.71
C LEU A 59 -5.85 6.31 13.57
N ASN A 60 -6.23 6.64 12.34
CA ASN A 60 -7.21 7.67 12.04
C ASN A 60 -8.19 7.21 10.95
N LEU A 61 -9.25 7.97 10.69
CA LEU A 61 -10.22 7.65 9.64
C LEU A 61 -9.77 8.18 8.27
N LYS A 62 -9.30 9.41 8.23
CA LYS A 62 -8.86 10.11 7.01
C LYS A 62 -7.85 11.20 7.40
N PRO A 63 -6.59 11.04 7.03
CA PRO A 63 -5.96 9.86 6.41
C PRO A 63 -5.98 8.63 7.33
N ASP A 64 -5.52 7.47 6.83
CA ASP A 64 -5.50 6.20 7.59
C ASP A 64 -4.68 6.30 8.88
N PHE A 65 -3.57 7.03 8.85
CA PHE A 65 -2.69 7.27 9.99
C PHE A 65 -2.29 8.72 10.07
N VAL A 66 -2.02 9.15 11.30
CA VAL A 66 -1.39 10.44 11.60
C VAL A 66 -0.11 10.17 12.38
N VAL A 67 1.00 10.73 11.90
CA VAL A 67 2.31 10.70 12.57
C VAL A 67 2.63 12.10 13.08
N SER A 68 2.99 12.23 14.35
CA SER A 68 3.39 13.50 14.96
C SER A 68 4.76 13.33 15.64
N ASP A 69 5.68 14.25 15.32
CA ASP A 69 6.99 14.37 15.99
C ASP A 69 7.02 15.53 17.01
N GLY A 70 5.86 16.11 17.32
CA GLY A 70 5.71 17.26 18.20
C GLY A 70 5.82 18.62 17.50
N HIS A 71 6.34 18.68 16.28
CA HIS A 71 6.44 19.90 15.44
C HIS A 71 5.64 19.78 14.16
N ASN A 72 5.70 18.60 13.54
CA ASN A 72 5.02 18.28 12.28
C ASN A 72 3.92 17.26 12.52
N VAL A 73 2.88 17.36 11.72
CA VAL A 73 1.78 16.39 11.66
C VAL A 73 1.68 15.89 10.24
N ILE A 74 1.96 14.62 10.04
CA ILE A 74 1.98 13.96 8.72
C ILE A 74 0.79 13.03 8.63
N GLY A 75 -0.03 13.21 7.61
CA GLY A 75 -1.09 12.28 7.26
C GLY A 75 -0.58 11.19 6.33
N ILE A 76 -0.75 9.92 6.70
CA ILE A 76 -0.34 8.78 5.86
C ILE A 76 -1.57 8.00 5.43
N GLU A 77 -1.78 7.91 4.13
CA GLU A 77 -2.77 7.04 3.52
C GLU A 77 -2.08 5.77 3.02
N VAL A 78 -2.68 4.61 3.25
CA VAL A 78 -2.11 3.34 2.81
C VAL A 78 -3.04 2.62 1.86
N THR A 79 -2.48 1.81 0.96
CA THR A 79 -3.27 0.97 0.06
C THR A 79 -2.44 -0.20 -0.47
N LYS A 80 -3.15 -1.20 -1.03
CA LYS A 80 -2.53 -2.35 -1.67
C LYS A 80 -2.65 -2.24 -3.18
N PHE A 81 -1.53 -2.44 -3.87
CA PHE A 81 -1.49 -2.59 -5.30
C PHE A 81 -1.83 -4.04 -5.67
N LEU A 82 -3.13 -4.31 -5.80
CA LEU A 82 -3.67 -5.65 -5.97
C LEU A 82 -4.94 -5.64 -6.83
N ALA A 83 -5.05 -6.57 -7.76
CA ALA A 83 -6.27 -6.78 -8.53
C ALA A 83 -7.43 -7.20 -7.61
N GLU A 84 -8.61 -6.58 -7.79
CA GLU A 84 -9.77 -6.79 -6.90
C GLU A 84 -10.19 -8.27 -6.81
N GLN A 85 -10.24 -8.97 -7.94
CA GLN A 85 -10.59 -10.38 -7.96
C GLN A 85 -9.57 -11.26 -7.22
N ARG A 86 -8.27 -10.90 -7.31
CA ARG A 86 -7.21 -11.56 -6.55
C ARG A 86 -7.38 -11.33 -5.05
N ALA A 87 -7.74 -10.12 -4.64
CA ALA A 87 -8.06 -9.83 -3.24
C ALA A 87 -9.26 -10.63 -2.73
N ARG A 88 -10.31 -10.76 -3.54
CA ARG A 88 -11.48 -11.61 -3.23
C ARG A 88 -11.11 -13.08 -3.13
N ALA A 89 -10.32 -13.59 -4.07
CA ALA A 89 -9.84 -14.97 -4.07
C ALA A 89 -9.00 -15.27 -2.81
N ALA A 90 -8.12 -14.37 -2.41
CA ALA A 90 -7.33 -14.50 -1.19
C ALA A 90 -8.21 -14.58 0.07
N LYS A 91 -9.27 -13.76 0.17
CA LYS A 91 -10.24 -13.85 1.28
C LYS A 91 -10.95 -15.20 1.31
N ILE A 92 -11.40 -15.71 0.15
CA ILE A 92 -12.05 -17.02 0.04
C ILE A 92 -11.08 -18.14 0.40
N ALA A 93 -9.83 -18.09 -0.06
CA ALA A 93 -8.80 -19.07 0.27
C ALA A 93 -8.55 -19.15 1.78
N ASN A 94 -8.50 -17.99 2.44
CA ASN A 94 -8.31 -17.87 3.88
C ASN A 94 -9.48 -18.51 4.65
N VAL A 95 -10.72 -18.25 4.26
CA VAL A 95 -11.92 -18.85 4.85
C VAL A 95 -11.96 -20.38 4.64
N LYS A 96 -11.60 -20.84 3.45
CA LYS A 96 -11.52 -22.27 3.12
C LYS A 96 -10.30 -22.97 3.73
N ARG A 97 -9.35 -22.23 4.30
CA ARG A 97 -8.05 -22.73 4.80
C ARG A 97 -7.27 -23.50 3.73
N VAL A 98 -7.30 -23.00 2.49
CA VAL A 98 -6.51 -23.55 1.37
C VAL A 98 -5.33 -22.64 1.05
N PHE A 99 -4.19 -23.25 0.70
CA PHE A 99 -2.97 -22.47 0.39
C PHE A 99 -2.94 -21.91 -1.04
N HIS A 100 -3.73 -22.52 -1.95
CA HIS A 100 -3.75 -22.07 -3.33
C HIS A 100 -4.78 -20.95 -3.53
N CYS A 101 -4.28 -19.80 -3.99
CA CYS A 101 -5.08 -18.68 -4.47
C CYS A 101 -4.78 -18.48 -5.96
N PRO A 102 -5.78 -18.42 -6.83
CA PRO A 102 -5.56 -18.15 -8.25
C PRO A 102 -4.74 -16.88 -8.46
N THR A 103 -3.69 -16.97 -9.26
CA THR A 103 -2.78 -15.85 -9.58
C THR A 103 -3.07 -15.27 -10.96
N GLU A 104 -3.98 -15.88 -11.72
CA GLU A 104 -4.39 -15.45 -13.06
C GLU A 104 -5.28 -14.18 -13.07
N PHE A 105 -5.70 -13.71 -11.90
CA PHE A 105 -6.45 -12.47 -11.79
C PHE A 105 -5.52 -11.27 -11.83
N ASP A 106 -5.59 -10.54 -12.92
CA ASP A 106 -4.88 -9.28 -13.11
C ASP A 106 -5.87 -8.11 -13.14
N PHE A 107 -5.40 -6.87 -13.24
CA PHE A 107 -6.21 -5.66 -13.15
C PHE A 107 -7.27 -5.55 -14.26
N ASP A 108 -7.03 -6.10 -15.43
CA ASP A 108 -7.97 -6.15 -16.55
C ASP A 108 -8.73 -7.47 -16.67
N SER A 109 -8.57 -8.39 -15.72
CA SER A 109 -9.31 -9.65 -15.74
C SER A 109 -10.81 -9.40 -15.75
N PRO A 110 -11.59 -10.05 -16.62
CA PRO A 110 -13.05 -9.91 -16.68
C PRO A 110 -13.68 -10.14 -15.31
N ALA A 111 -14.64 -9.31 -14.94
CA ALA A 111 -15.34 -9.44 -13.67
C ALA A 111 -16.01 -10.81 -13.54
N ARG A 112 -15.75 -11.52 -12.44
CA ARG A 112 -16.32 -12.83 -12.13
C ARG A 112 -17.22 -12.75 -10.90
N ARG A 113 -18.22 -13.62 -10.85
CA ARG A 113 -19.06 -13.79 -9.67
C ARG A 113 -18.23 -14.42 -8.52
N ASN A 114 -18.63 -14.15 -7.29
CA ASN A 114 -17.95 -14.72 -6.13
C ASN A 114 -17.98 -16.27 -6.11
N ASP A 115 -19.04 -16.88 -6.67
CA ASP A 115 -19.14 -18.35 -6.75
C ASP A 115 -18.12 -18.92 -7.75
N ASP A 116 -17.93 -18.27 -8.90
CA ASP A 116 -16.92 -18.67 -9.88
C ASP A 116 -15.51 -18.56 -9.29
N ILE A 117 -15.23 -17.47 -8.56
CA ILE A 117 -13.95 -17.30 -7.86
C ILE A 117 -13.79 -18.36 -6.77
N ARG A 118 -14.86 -18.67 -6.02
CA ARG A 118 -14.88 -19.71 -4.98
C ARG A 118 -14.56 -21.10 -5.55
N ASP A 119 -15.06 -21.39 -6.75
CA ASP A 119 -14.79 -22.65 -7.44
C ASP A 119 -13.37 -22.76 -7.95
N MET A 120 -12.71 -21.66 -8.27
CA MET A 120 -11.31 -21.64 -8.70
C MET A 120 -10.33 -21.75 -7.52
N VAL A 121 -10.70 -21.24 -6.35
CA VAL A 121 -9.85 -21.27 -5.15
C VAL A 121 -9.64 -22.70 -4.66
N GLY A 122 -8.38 -23.12 -4.58
CA GLY A 122 -7.97 -24.47 -4.18
C GLY A 122 -7.81 -25.46 -5.34
N ARG A 123 -8.15 -25.08 -6.58
CA ARG A 123 -7.82 -25.88 -7.76
C ARG A 123 -6.38 -25.61 -8.21
N ALA A 124 -5.72 -26.63 -8.73
CA ALA A 124 -4.43 -26.42 -9.39
C ALA A 124 -4.64 -25.44 -10.58
N PRO A 125 -3.72 -24.49 -10.80
CA PRO A 125 -3.83 -23.60 -11.94
C PRO A 125 -3.85 -24.44 -13.22
N PRO A 126 -4.74 -24.15 -14.19
CA PRO A 126 -4.54 -24.59 -15.55
C PRO A 126 -3.15 -24.09 -15.97
N GLY A 127 -2.34 -24.93 -16.63
CA GLY A 127 -0.96 -24.59 -16.97
C GLY A 127 -0.82 -23.15 -17.49
N LEU A 128 0.37 -22.61 -17.46
CA LEU A 128 0.73 -21.21 -17.76
C LEU A 128 -0.07 -20.66 -18.95
N THR A 129 -1.19 -20.01 -18.65
CA THR A 129 -2.03 -19.37 -19.65
C THR A 129 -1.81 -17.86 -19.57
N GLY A 130 -1.43 -17.26 -20.68
CA GLY A 130 -1.44 -15.83 -20.85
C GLY A 130 -0.20 -15.10 -20.31
N TRP A 131 0.97 -15.39 -20.85
CA TRP A 131 2.12 -14.50 -20.67
C TRP A 131 1.84 -13.20 -21.42
N ARG A 132 1.74 -12.10 -20.69
CA ARG A 132 1.81 -10.77 -21.28
C ARG A 132 3.26 -10.39 -21.50
N SER A 133 3.50 -9.57 -22.50
CA SER A 133 4.79 -8.91 -22.59
C SER A 133 4.97 -7.96 -21.40
N ILE A 134 6.19 -7.80 -20.91
CA ILE A 134 6.52 -6.86 -19.83
C ILE A 134 5.99 -5.44 -20.12
N PRO A 135 6.12 -4.87 -21.35
CA PRO A 135 5.56 -3.57 -21.67
C PRO A 135 4.06 -3.45 -21.43
N GLU A 136 3.27 -4.41 -21.91
CA GLU A 136 1.79 -4.40 -21.74
C GLU A 136 1.39 -4.50 -20.26
N GLN A 137 2.10 -5.30 -19.48
CA GLN A 137 1.88 -5.42 -18.05
C GLN A 137 2.19 -4.12 -17.32
N LEU A 138 3.28 -3.45 -17.68
CA LEU A 138 3.67 -2.17 -17.08
C LEU A 138 2.71 -1.03 -17.44
N ASP A 139 2.10 -1.03 -18.62
CA ASP A 139 1.08 -0.04 -19.00
C ASP A 139 -0.17 -0.21 -18.13
N LEU A 140 -0.58 -1.46 -17.88
CA LEU A 140 -1.69 -1.79 -17.00
C LEU A 140 -1.41 -1.37 -15.54
N TYR A 141 -0.18 -1.58 -15.08
CA TYR A 141 0.24 -1.17 -13.73
C TYR A 141 0.29 0.35 -13.60
N LYS A 142 0.75 1.05 -14.61
CA LYS A 142 0.71 2.52 -14.66
C LYS A 142 -0.73 3.02 -14.54
N GLU A 143 -1.66 2.54 -15.36
CA GLU A 143 -3.07 2.91 -15.30
C GLU A 143 -3.67 2.67 -13.90
N LYS A 144 -3.38 1.51 -13.31
CA LYS A 144 -3.86 1.20 -11.95
C LYS A 144 -3.28 2.14 -10.91
N PHE A 145 -2.01 2.50 -11.03
CA PHE A 145 -1.35 3.46 -10.14
C PHE A 145 -2.02 4.85 -10.23
N GLU A 146 -2.29 5.33 -11.44
CA GLU A 146 -2.99 6.59 -11.70
C GLU A 146 -4.38 6.62 -11.07
N ASN A 147 -5.13 5.53 -11.21
CA ASN A 147 -6.44 5.38 -10.58
C ASN A 147 -6.37 5.41 -9.05
N ILE A 148 -5.36 4.76 -8.46
CA ILE A 148 -5.12 4.80 -7.00
C ILE A 148 -4.81 6.23 -6.57
N LEU A 149 -3.93 6.96 -7.26
CA LEU A 149 -3.61 8.34 -6.94
C LEU A 149 -4.86 9.22 -6.93
N THR A 150 -5.64 9.17 -7.99
CA THR A 150 -6.86 9.96 -8.14
C THR A 150 -7.87 9.69 -7.01
N GLU A 151 -8.13 8.41 -6.74
CA GLU A 151 -9.09 8.00 -5.72
C GLU A 151 -8.63 8.39 -4.31
N LYS A 152 -7.36 8.12 -4.00
CA LYS A 152 -6.80 8.35 -2.67
C LYS A 152 -6.60 9.83 -2.37
N THR A 153 -6.18 10.64 -3.35
CA THR A 153 -6.08 12.10 -3.21
C THR A 153 -7.43 12.67 -2.79
N ARG A 154 -8.50 12.32 -3.51
CA ARG A 154 -9.84 12.80 -3.19
C ARG A 154 -10.28 12.41 -1.77
N LYS A 155 -10.04 11.16 -1.37
CA LYS A 155 -10.51 10.64 -0.06
C LYS A 155 -9.65 11.09 1.10
N ALA A 156 -8.33 11.04 0.98
CA ALA A 156 -7.42 11.27 2.10
C ALA A 156 -7.17 12.75 2.36
N ILE A 157 -7.06 13.57 1.31
CA ILE A 157 -6.68 14.97 1.44
C ILE A 157 -7.92 15.87 1.48
N ALA A 158 -8.81 15.76 0.48
CA ALA A 158 -10.00 16.62 0.39
C ALA A 158 -11.01 16.34 1.52
N GLU A 159 -11.05 15.13 2.07
CA GLU A 159 -11.93 14.74 3.16
C GLU A 159 -11.17 14.57 4.51
N ALA A 160 -9.93 15.09 4.60
CA ALA A 160 -9.11 14.97 5.80
C ALA A 160 -9.80 15.58 7.04
N THR A 161 -9.82 14.80 8.12
CA THR A 161 -10.39 15.21 9.40
C THR A 161 -9.37 15.89 10.33
N HIS A 162 -8.08 15.83 9.96
CA HIS A 162 -6.97 16.43 10.70
C HIS A 162 -6.20 17.40 9.80
N SER A 163 -5.75 18.50 10.42
CA SER A 163 -4.83 19.44 9.78
C SER A 163 -3.43 18.82 9.78
N CYS A 164 -2.99 18.32 8.64
CA CYS A 164 -1.64 17.80 8.44
C CYS A 164 -0.78 18.81 7.70
N SER A 165 0.48 18.92 8.08
CA SER A 165 1.48 19.73 7.38
C SER A 165 1.97 19.09 6.08
N SER A 166 1.80 17.77 5.96
CA SER A 166 2.17 16.98 4.79
C SER A 166 1.28 15.75 4.68
N PHE A 167 1.02 15.29 3.45
CA PHE A 167 0.29 14.06 3.16
C PHE A 167 1.13 13.10 2.34
N TRP A 168 1.23 11.85 2.82
CA TRP A 168 2.00 10.78 2.18
C TRP A 168 1.09 9.63 1.77
N LEU A 169 1.41 9.00 0.65
CA LEU A 169 0.73 7.78 0.18
C LEU A 169 1.72 6.62 0.16
N VAL A 170 1.37 5.54 0.85
CA VAL A 170 2.12 4.28 0.83
C VAL A 170 1.31 3.23 0.07
N ILE A 171 1.88 2.75 -1.03
CA ILE A 171 1.31 1.71 -1.89
C ILE A 171 2.12 0.44 -1.73
N GLU A 172 1.51 -0.62 -1.21
CA GLU A 172 2.16 -1.92 -1.05
C GLU A 172 1.98 -2.80 -2.28
N ASP A 173 3.07 -3.20 -2.92
CA ASP A 173 3.04 -4.12 -4.06
C ASP A 173 2.69 -5.55 -3.64
N GLN A 174 1.53 -6.02 -4.08
CA GLN A 174 1.04 -7.38 -3.88
C GLN A 174 1.17 -8.24 -5.16
N HIS A 175 1.71 -7.69 -6.25
CA HIS A 175 2.01 -8.39 -7.50
C HIS A 175 3.44 -8.94 -7.52
N PHE A 176 4.26 -8.53 -6.54
CA PHE A 176 5.63 -9.01 -6.38
C PHE A 176 6.53 -8.68 -7.58
N LEU A 177 6.47 -7.44 -8.02
CA LEU A 177 7.34 -6.93 -9.08
C LEU A 177 8.82 -7.16 -8.73
N SER A 178 9.59 -7.61 -9.72
CA SER A 178 11.04 -7.71 -9.60
C SER A 178 11.69 -6.32 -9.55
N PRO A 179 12.91 -6.18 -9.03
CA PRO A 179 13.60 -4.89 -9.02
C PRO A 179 13.77 -4.27 -10.41
N SER A 180 13.87 -5.09 -11.47
CA SER A 180 13.93 -4.60 -12.86
C SER A 180 12.59 -4.06 -13.34
N GLU A 181 11.48 -4.71 -13.02
CA GLU A 181 10.13 -4.23 -13.33
C GLU A 181 9.80 -2.96 -12.56
N LEU A 182 10.19 -2.88 -11.29
CA LEU A 182 10.05 -1.65 -10.48
C LEU A 182 10.80 -0.47 -11.10
N ARG A 183 12.03 -0.68 -11.59
CA ARG A 183 12.76 0.37 -12.32
C ARG A 183 12.04 0.82 -13.58
N LEU A 184 11.55 -0.10 -14.39
CA LEU A 184 10.80 0.21 -15.60
C LEU A 184 9.47 0.91 -15.28
N LEU A 185 8.77 0.50 -14.23
CA LEU A 185 7.58 1.18 -13.76
C LEU A 185 7.89 2.62 -13.30
N ASN A 186 8.97 2.81 -12.54
CA ASN A 186 9.43 4.13 -12.12
C ASN A 186 9.62 5.10 -13.31
N GLU A 187 10.30 4.64 -14.37
CA GLU A 187 10.50 5.47 -15.58
C GLU A 187 9.16 5.85 -16.25
N ARG A 188 8.19 4.94 -16.26
CA ARG A 188 6.87 5.22 -16.83
C ARG A 188 6.02 6.16 -16.00
N LEU A 189 6.21 6.17 -14.67
CA LEU A 189 5.45 7.00 -13.74
C LEU A 189 5.95 8.45 -13.68
N LYS A 190 7.22 8.72 -13.96
CA LYS A 190 7.83 10.05 -13.82
C LYS A 190 7.01 11.15 -14.50
N GLY A 191 6.74 11.03 -15.79
CA GLY A 191 5.99 12.04 -16.52
C GLY A 191 4.55 12.23 -16.04
N HIS A 192 3.91 11.15 -15.56
CA HIS A 192 2.59 11.24 -14.96
C HIS A 192 2.62 11.98 -13.62
N LEU A 193 3.60 11.69 -12.78
CA LEU A 193 3.74 12.31 -11.46
C LEU A 193 4.06 13.80 -11.56
N GLU A 194 4.86 14.22 -12.53
CA GLU A 194 5.09 15.63 -12.81
C GLU A 194 3.78 16.36 -13.10
N HIS A 195 2.91 15.77 -13.91
CA HIS A 195 1.59 16.32 -14.19
C HIS A 195 0.65 16.28 -12.99
N TYR A 196 0.68 15.19 -12.22
CA TYR A 196 -0.11 15.02 -10.99
C TYR A 196 0.18 16.12 -9.97
N TRP A 197 1.44 16.47 -9.77
CA TRP A 197 1.82 17.52 -8.82
C TRP A 197 1.55 18.95 -9.28
N CYS A 198 1.21 19.15 -10.55
CA CYS A 198 0.70 20.45 -11.01
C CYS A 198 -0.73 20.73 -10.55
N SER A 199 -1.44 19.71 -10.05
CA SER A 199 -2.81 19.81 -9.54
C SER A 199 -2.86 19.79 -8.01
N GLU A 200 -3.75 20.56 -7.41
CA GLU A 200 -4.01 20.56 -5.98
C GLU A 200 -5.45 20.09 -5.72
N PRO A 201 -5.70 19.31 -4.65
CA PRO A 201 -4.73 18.79 -3.67
C PRO A 201 -3.92 17.60 -4.21
N SER A 202 -2.69 17.40 -3.69
CA SER A 202 -1.82 16.29 -4.06
C SER A 202 -1.04 15.77 -2.85
N PHE A 203 -0.61 14.49 -2.90
CA PHE A 203 0.32 13.96 -1.91
C PHE A 203 1.71 14.57 -2.08
N ASP A 204 2.38 14.89 -0.99
CA ASP A 204 3.74 15.44 -1.00
C ASP A 204 4.78 14.36 -1.25
N ARG A 205 4.50 13.14 -0.76
CA ARG A 205 5.35 11.97 -0.99
C ARG A 205 4.51 10.75 -1.34
N ILE A 206 5.02 9.95 -2.24
CA ILE A 206 4.40 8.69 -2.65
C ILE A 206 5.46 7.60 -2.57
N TYR A 207 5.15 6.52 -1.86
CA TYR A 207 6.01 5.35 -1.71
C TYR A 207 5.35 4.14 -2.37
N PHE A 208 6.10 3.45 -3.23
CA PHE A 208 5.68 2.17 -3.78
C PHE A 208 6.61 1.09 -3.22
N SER A 209 6.11 0.37 -2.24
CA SER A 209 6.87 -0.57 -1.41
C SER A 209 6.63 -2.00 -1.81
N SER A 210 7.70 -2.77 -2.03
CA SER A 210 7.62 -4.21 -2.30
C SER A 210 7.88 -5.02 -1.02
N ILE A 211 6.95 -5.94 -0.70
CA ILE A 211 7.15 -6.86 0.44
C ILE A 211 8.36 -7.76 0.25
N ARG A 212 8.64 -8.16 -1.01
CA ARG A 212 9.74 -9.09 -1.32
C ARG A 212 11.09 -8.40 -1.48
N HIS A 213 11.07 -7.16 -1.94
CA HIS A 213 12.26 -6.40 -2.31
C HIS A 213 12.27 -5.06 -1.58
N LYS A 214 12.41 -5.11 -0.26
CA LYS A 214 12.33 -3.93 0.63
C LYS A 214 13.31 -2.82 0.25
N GLU A 215 14.48 -3.21 -0.27
CA GLU A 215 15.51 -2.31 -0.78
C GLU A 215 15.15 -1.62 -2.09
N ALA A 216 14.14 -2.12 -2.81
CA ALA A 216 13.68 -1.59 -4.09
C ALA A 216 12.42 -0.72 -3.97
N THR A 217 12.12 -0.22 -2.77
CA THR A 217 11.04 0.74 -2.55
C THR A 217 11.27 2.00 -3.40
N LEU A 218 10.28 2.35 -4.21
CA LEU A 218 10.31 3.60 -4.97
C LEU A 218 9.80 4.74 -4.09
N GLU A 219 10.49 5.86 -4.14
CA GLU A 219 10.09 7.10 -3.49
C GLU A 219 9.93 8.19 -4.54
N PHE A 220 8.81 8.89 -4.46
CA PHE A 220 8.50 10.02 -5.31
C PHE A 220 8.14 11.21 -4.43
N ASN A 221 8.85 12.32 -4.63
CA ASN A 221 8.68 13.56 -3.88
C ASN A 221 8.09 14.65 -4.76
N LYS A 222 7.13 15.42 -4.23
CA LYS A 222 6.62 16.62 -4.88
C LYS A 222 7.79 17.60 -5.09
N PRO A 223 7.98 18.15 -6.28
CA PRO A 223 8.97 19.20 -6.50
C PRO A 223 8.73 20.40 -5.58
N LEU A 224 9.82 21.01 -5.10
CA LEU A 224 9.80 22.22 -4.28
C LEU A 224 9.39 23.45 -5.09
#